data_0573c034c6fb5608d94b5c3f8dadd69b
#
_entry.id   0573c034c6fb5608d94b5c3f8dadd69b
#
_cell.length_a   1.000
_cell.length_b   1.000
_cell.length_c   1.000
_cell.angle_alpha   90.00
_cell.angle_beta   90.00
_cell.angle_gamma   90.00
#
_symmetry.space_group_name_H-M   'P 1'
#
loop_
_entity.id
_entity.type
_entity.pdbx_description
1 polymer ?
#
loop_
_entity_poly.entity_id
_entity_poly.type
_entity_poly.pdbx_seq_one_letter_code
_entity_poly.pdbx_strand_id
1 'polypeptide(L)'
;MIVKHNKTDNLYQLIDDECKAKINGEWVNAVIYQGKDKETGKIKCFVREKSDFDNHFIDVDDIKPNSEYSWLIYRIYALKEVAAEYPGKTIENIIAQLEARRKEIGNRATEQ
;
A
#
# COMPACT_ATOMS: atom_id res chain seq x y z
N MET A 1 -1.87 -7.24 -7.59
CA MET A 1 -0.65 -6.44 -7.38
C MET A 1 -0.88 -5.50 -6.21
N ILE A 2 0.07 -5.40 -5.32
CA ILE A 2 0.02 -4.50 -4.16
C ILE A 2 0.91 -3.31 -4.43
N VAL A 3 0.40 -2.11 -4.18
CA VAL A 3 1.13 -0.86 -4.33
C VAL A 3 1.15 -0.11 -3.00
N LYS A 4 2.16 0.74 -2.82
CA LYS A 4 2.34 1.55 -1.63
C LYS A 4 2.29 3.03 -2.00
N HIS A 5 1.50 3.81 -1.26
CA HIS A 5 1.53 5.26 -1.39
C HIS A 5 2.81 5.80 -0.77
N ASN A 6 3.60 6.56 -1.52
CA ASN A 6 4.93 7.02 -1.10
C ASN A 6 4.89 7.91 0.14
N LYS A 7 3.86 8.72 0.28
CA LYS A 7 3.76 9.70 1.36
C LYS A 7 3.22 9.13 2.66
N THR A 8 2.23 8.24 2.57
CA THR A 8 1.52 7.71 3.74
C THR A 8 1.95 6.31 4.14
N ASP A 9 2.70 5.62 3.29
CA ASP A 9 3.06 4.19 3.43
C ASP A 9 1.84 3.26 3.46
N ASN A 10 0.65 3.75 3.16
CA ASN A 10 -0.54 2.92 3.08
C ASN A 10 -0.45 1.97 1.88
N LEU A 11 -0.98 0.77 2.06
CA LEU A 11 -0.98 -0.26 1.04
C LEU A 11 -2.36 -0.37 0.40
N TYR A 12 -2.36 -0.58 -0.90
CA TYR A 12 -3.57 -0.70 -1.71
C TYR A 12 -3.42 -1.86 -2.68
N GLN A 13 -4.55 -2.41 -3.10
CA GLN A 13 -4.58 -3.43 -4.14
C GLN A 13 -4.93 -2.76 -5.46
N LEU A 14 -4.07 -2.94 -6.47
CA LEU A 14 -4.35 -2.49 -7.83
C LEU A 14 -5.42 -3.38 -8.44
N ILE A 15 -6.48 -2.78 -8.97
CA ILE A 15 -7.58 -3.50 -9.61
C ILE A 15 -7.44 -3.42 -11.12
N ASP A 16 -7.26 -2.21 -11.67
CA ASP A 16 -7.16 -2.00 -13.11
C ASP A 16 -6.30 -0.78 -13.40
N ASP A 17 -5.24 -0.95 -14.18
CA ASP A 17 -4.34 0.13 -14.59
C ASP A 17 -4.52 0.54 -16.06
N GLU A 18 -5.52 0.01 -16.73
CA GLU A 18 -5.79 0.28 -18.14
C GLU A 18 -7.21 0.83 -18.39
N CYS A 19 -7.78 1.51 -17.41
CA CYS A 19 -9.10 2.09 -17.55
C CYS A 19 -9.03 3.56 -18.00
N LYS A 20 -10.19 4.10 -18.36
CA LYS A 20 -10.36 5.50 -18.72
C LYS A 20 -11.32 6.16 -17.75
N ALA A 21 -11.02 7.41 -17.38
CA ALA A 21 -11.90 8.23 -16.57
C ALA A 21 -12.07 9.59 -17.22
N LYS A 22 -13.26 10.15 -17.09
CA LYS A 22 -13.53 11.51 -17.59
C LYS A 22 -13.25 12.50 -16.46
N ILE A 23 -12.18 13.27 -16.63
CA ILE A 23 -11.75 14.27 -15.63
C ILE A 23 -11.73 15.63 -16.33
N ASN A 24 -12.43 16.62 -15.77
CA ASN A 24 -12.53 17.96 -16.33
C ASN A 24 -13.00 17.98 -17.80
N GLY A 25 -13.92 17.06 -18.13
CA GLY A 25 -14.48 16.98 -19.48
C GLY A 25 -13.65 16.19 -20.48
N GLU A 26 -12.48 15.68 -20.10
CA GLU A 26 -11.59 14.92 -20.97
C GLU A 26 -11.41 13.48 -20.51
N TRP A 27 -11.31 12.56 -21.46
CA TRP A 27 -10.99 11.16 -21.17
C TRP A 27 -9.49 11.01 -20.98
N VAL A 28 -9.09 10.51 -19.82
CA VAL A 28 -7.69 10.30 -19.47
C VAL A 28 -7.46 8.84 -19.05
N ASN A 29 -6.24 8.39 -19.17
CA ASN A 29 -5.83 7.10 -18.63
C ASN A 29 -5.91 7.14 -17.11
N ALA A 30 -6.51 6.13 -16.51
CA ALA A 30 -6.76 6.09 -15.08
C ALA A 30 -6.43 4.73 -14.49
N VAL A 31 -6.30 4.72 -13.17
CA VAL A 31 -6.00 3.51 -12.39
C VAL A 31 -7.08 3.37 -11.33
N ILE A 32 -7.62 2.16 -11.19
CA ILE A 32 -8.55 1.81 -10.12
C ILE A 32 -7.79 0.97 -9.09
N TYR A 33 -7.88 1.37 -7.84
CA TYR A 33 -7.26 0.65 -6.74
C TYR A 33 -8.17 0.66 -5.52
N GLN A 34 -7.94 -0.25 -4.59
CA GLN A 34 -8.75 -0.35 -3.38
C GLN A 34 -7.89 -0.43 -2.14
N GLY A 35 -8.42 0.08 -1.05
CA GLY A 35 -7.76 0.05 0.24
C GLY A 35 -8.76 0.07 1.37
N LYS A 36 -8.28 -0.23 2.57
CA LYS A 36 -9.10 -0.23 3.77
C LYS A 36 -9.18 1.17 4.35
N ASP A 37 -10.40 1.68 4.52
CA ASP A 37 -10.63 2.95 5.20
C ASP A 37 -10.30 2.79 6.69
N LYS A 38 -9.41 3.63 7.19
CA LYS A 38 -8.98 3.57 8.60
C LYS A 38 -10.09 3.92 9.58
N GLU A 39 -11.03 4.76 9.18
CA GLU A 39 -12.12 5.20 10.07
C GLU A 39 -13.21 4.16 10.20
N THR A 40 -13.62 3.54 9.09
CA THR A 40 -14.74 2.61 9.06
C THR A 40 -14.33 1.15 9.01
N GLY A 41 -13.08 0.86 8.65
CA GLY A 41 -12.61 -0.51 8.42
C GLY A 41 -13.14 -1.14 7.15
N LYS A 42 -13.89 -0.40 6.35
CA LYS A 42 -14.46 -0.90 5.08
C LYS A 42 -13.49 -0.71 3.93
N ILE A 43 -13.58 -1.60 2.96
CA ILE A 43 -12.80 -1.48 1.72
C ILE A 43 -13.47 -0.44 0.83
N LYS A 44 -12.67 0.51 0.34
CA LYS A 44 -13.11 1.53 -0.61
C LYS A 44 -12.30 1.45 -1.89
N CYS A 45 -12.96 1.74 -3.00
CA CYS A 45 -12.33 1.86 -4.32
C CYS A 45 -12.02 3.32 -4.62
N PHE A 46 -10.87 3.53 -5.23
CA PHE A 46 -10.40 4.86 -5.63
C PHE A 46 -10.05 4.84 -7.11
N VAL A 47 -10.22 5.99 -7.76
CA VAL A 47 -9.81 6.20 -9.15
C VAL A 47 -8.87 7.39 -9.19
N ARG A 48 -7.76 7.24 -9.88
CA ARG A 48 -6.76 8.31 -10.03
C ARG A 48 -6.28 8.36 -11.47
N GLU A 49 -5.95 9.54 -11.97
CA GLU A 49 -5.27 9.65 -13.26
C GLU A 49 -3.95 8.87 -13.20
N LYS A 50 -3.63 8.15 -14.29
CA LYS A 50 -2.46 7.25 -14.30
C LYS A 50 -1.15 7.98 -14.04
N SER A 51 -0.95 9.16 -14.61
CA SER A 51 0.27 9.94 -14.38
C SER A 51 0.42 10.34 -12.91
N ASP A 52 -0.67 10.73 -12.27
CA ASP A 52 -0.68 11.06 -10.83
C ASP A 52 -0.43 9.83 -9.97
N PHE A 53 -1.04 8.70 -10.34
CA PHE A 53 -0.81 7.42 -9.65
C PHE A 53 0.66 7.01 -9.73
N ASP A 54 1.25 7.06 -10.91
CA ASP A 54 2.65 6.65 -11.12
C ASP A 54 3.62 7.53 -10.32
N ASN A 55 3.27 8.79 -10.09
CA ASN A 55 4.11 9.72 -9.32
C ASN A 55 4.00 9.53 -7.80
N HIS A 56 2.91 8.92 -7.30
CA HIS A 56 2.63 8.84 -5.87
C HIS A 56 2.62 7.42 -5.32
N PHE A 57 2.64 6.41 -6.18
CA PHE A 57 2.58 5.01 -5.77
C PHE A 57 3.77 4.25 -6.34
N ILE A 58 4.19 3.22 -5.62
CA ILE A 58 5.24 2.32 -6.05
C ILE A 58 4.74 0.88 -5.93
N ASP A 59 5.05 0.06 -6.93
CA ASP A 59 4.80 -1.37 -6.84
C ASP A 59 5.70 -1.96 -5.76
N VAL A 60 5.12 -2.70 -4.85
CA VAL A 60 5.88 -3.34 -3.76
C VAL A 60 7.00 -4.23 -4.31
N ASP A 61 6.74 -4.91 -5.44
CA ASP A 61 7.73 -5.81 -6.05
C ASP A 61 8.87 -5.07 -6.74
N ASP A 62 8.71 -3.79 -7.03
CA ASP A 62 9.77 -2.96 -7.65
C ASP A 62 10.76 -2.38 -6.63
N ILE A 63 10.48 -2.53 -5.34
CA ILE A 63 11.39 -2.05 -4.29
C ILE A 63 12.55 -3.04 -4.15
N LYS A 64 13.77 -2.56 -4.32
CA LYS A 64 14.99 -3.38 -4.26
C LYS A 64 15.82 -3.08 -3.02
N PRO A 65 16.31 -4.07 -2.29
CA PRO A 65 16.04 -5.51 -2.42
C PRO A 65 14.62 -5.84 -1.93
N ASN A 66 13.83 -6.38 -2.80
CA ASN A 66 12.40 -6.48 -2.57
C ASN A 66 11.96 -7.70 -1.78
N SER A 67 12.77 -8.75 -1.70
CA SER A 67 12.36 -9.99 -1.03
C SER A 67 12.08 -9.78 0.45
N GLU A 68 12.96 -9.07 1.16
CA GLU A 68 12.75 -8.75 2.57
C GLU A 68 11.57 -7.81 2.76
N TYR A 69 11.46 -6.78 1.92
CA TYR A 69 10.38 -5.80 1.99
C TYR A 69 9.02 -6.44 1.77
N SER A 70 8.89 -7.26 0.73
CA SER A 70 7.64 -7.94 0.42
C SER A 70 7.24 -8.89 1.54
N TRP A 71 8.20 -9.65 2.07
CA TRP A 71 7.96 -10.56 3.20
C TRP A 71 7.47 -9.80 4.43
N LEU A 72 8.08 -8.67 4.75
CA LEU A 72 7.69 -7.83 5.88
C LEU A 72 6.25 -7.31 5.73
N ILE A 73 5.88 -6.87 4.54
CA ILE A 73 4.53 -6.38 4.27
C ILE A 73 3.49 -7.48 4.52
N TYR A 74 3.68 -8.65 3.94
CA TYR A 74 2.74 -9.76 4.12
C TYR A 74 2.68 -10.23 5.57
N ARG A 75 3.81 -10.26 6.25
CA ARG A 75 3.88 -10.64 7.66
C ARG A 75 3.13 -9.63 8.54
N ILE A 76 3.32 -8.35 8.30
CA ILE A 76 2.63 -7.28 9.03
C ILE A 76 1.11 -7.41 8.84
N TYR A 77 0.64 -7.61 7.62
CA TYR A 77 -0.78 -7.79 7.34
C TYR A 77 -1.36 -8.96 8.09
N ALA A 78 -0.71 -10.12 8.03
CA ALA A 78 -1.18 -11.31 8.72
C ALA A 78 -1.27 -11.08 10.24
N LEU A 79 -0.26 -10.45 10.81
CA LEU A 79 -0.23 -10.17 12.26
C LEU A 79 -1.30 -9.14 12.66
N LYS A 80 -1.58 -8.15 11.84
CA LYS A 80 -2.64 -7.18 12.12
C LYS A 80 -4.02 -7.82 12.13
N GLU A 81 -4.26 -8.77 11.24
CA GLU A 81 -5.53 -9.52 11.25
C GLU A 81 -5.67 -10.36 12.52
N VAL A 82 -4.60 -11.04 12.93
CA VAL A 82 -4.60 -11.80 14.19
C VAL A 82 -4.80 -10.86 15.37
N ALA A 83 -4.12 -9.72 15.41
CA ALA A 83 -4.24 -8.76 16.50
C ALA A 83 -5.63 -8.17 16.63
N ALA A 84 -6.38 -8.06 15.52
CA ALA A 84 -7.76 -7.58 15.57
C ALA A 84 -8.68 -8.54 16.31
N GLU A 85 -8.43 -9.85 16.20
CA GLU A 85 -9.21 -10.88 16.89
C GLU A 85 -8.66 -11.20 18.30
N TYR A 86 -7.33 -11.18 18.43
CA TYR A 86 -6.62 -11.55 19.65
C TYR A 86 -5.61 -10.47 20.04
N PRO A 87 -6.06 -9.30 20.51
CA PRO A 87 -5.15 -8.19 20.84
C PRO A 87 -4.25 -8.54 22.03
N GLY A 88 -3.00 -8.06 21.97
CA GLY A 88 -2.05 -8.26 23.05
C GLY A 88 -0.76 -7.47 22.79
N LYS A 89 -0.07 -7.09 23.86
CA LYS A 89 1.15 -6.28 23.77
C LYS A 89 2.28 -6.97 23.00
N THR A 90 2.40 -8.28 23.11
CA THR A 90 3.43 -9.04 22.42
C THR A 90 3.28 -8.93 20.90
N ILE A 91 2.05 -9.12 20.40
CA ILE A 91 1.75 -9.00 18.97
C ILE A 91 1.96 -7.57 18.51
N GLU A 92 1.47 -6.60 19.27
CA GLU A 92 1.63 -5.18 18.97
C GLU A 92 3.10 -4.77 18.87
N ASN A 93 3.94 -5.26 19.79
CA ASN A 93 5.38 -4.99 19.77
C ASN A 93 6.07 -5.62 18.54
N ILE A 94 5.69 -6.84 18.18
CA ILE A 94 6.22 -7.49 16.98
C ILE A 94 5.84 -6.70 15.73
N ILE A 95 4.58 -6.30 15.60
CA ILE A 95 4.10 -5.48 14.49
C ILE A 95 4.90 -4.17 14.40
N ALA A 96 5.08 -3.48 15.53
CA ALA A 96 5.81 -2.22 15.58
C ALA A 96 7.26 -2.38 15.09
N GLN A 97 7.95 -3.44 15.49
CA GLN A 97 9.31 -3.73 15.06
C GLN A 97 9.38 -4.00 13.56
N LEU A 98 8.43 -4.79 13.05
CA LEU A 98 8.37 -5.11 11.62
C LEU A 98 8.03 -3.87 10.78
N GLU A 99 7.13 -3.02 11.26
CA GLU A 99 6.80 -1.77 10.57
C GLU A 99 7.98 -0.80 10.53
N ALA A 100 8.75 -0.70 11.59
CA ALA A 100 9.96 0.12 11.63
C ALA A 100 10.98 -0.36 10.60
N ARG A 101 11.19 -1.67 10.51
CA ARG A 101 12.12 -2.24 9.53
C ARG A 101 11.62 -2.04 8.09
N ARG A 102 10.33 -2.29 7.86
CA ARG A 102 9.72 -2.07 6.55
C ARG A 102 9.88 -0.61 6.09
N LYS A 103 9.62 0.33 6.98
CA LYS A 103 9.73 1.76 6.69
C LYS A 103 11.15 2.15 6.30
N GLU A 104 12.14 1.64 7.02
CA GLU A 104 13.54 1.87 6.73
C GLU A 104 13.92 1.39 5.32
N ILE A 105 13.53 0.17 4.96
CA ILE A 105 13.83 -0.42 3.65
C ILE A 105 13.08 0.33 2.54
N GLY A 106 11.79 0.62 2.74
CA GLY A 106 10.97 1.33 1.79
C GLY A 106 11.47 2.73 1.50
N ASN A 107 11.89 3.46 2.53
CA ASN A 107 12.43 4.81 2.37
C ASN A 107 13.74 4.80 1.58
N ARG A 108 14.62 3.84 1.80
CA ARG A 108 15.85 3.70 1.01
C ARG A 108 15.55 3.47 -0.47
N ALA A 109 14.57 2.62 -0.77
CA ALA A 109 14.21 2.31 -2.14
C ALA A 109 13.58 3.52 -2.85
N THR A 110 12.77 4.32 -2.15
CA THR A 110 12.07 5.47 -2.73
C THR A 110 12.95 6.72 -2.84
N GLU A 111 14.06 6.80 -2.13
CA GLU A 111 15.02 7.89 -2.21
C GLU A 111 15.94 7.79 -3.44
N GLN A 112 15.96 6.65 -4.07
CA GLN A 112 16.73 6.40 -5.29
C GLN A 112 15.87 6.64 -6.52
#